data_5400af2472ed5813019d41dc02a10791
#
_entry.id   5400af2472ed5813019d41dc02a10791
#
_cell.length_a   1.000
_cell.length_b   1.000
_cell.length_c   1.000
_cell.angle_alpha   90.00
_cell.angle_beta   90.00
_cell.angle_gamma   90.00
#
_symmetry.space_group_name_H-M   'P 1'
#
loop_
_entity.id
_entity.type
_entity.pdbx_description
1 polymer ?
#
loop_
_entity_poly.entity_id
_entity_poly.type
_entity_poly.pdbx_seq_one_letter_code
_entity_poly.pdbx_strand_id
1 'polypeptide(L)'
;MTNHEVLLRLSVNQHDYIAVASLRHNNAEIIRTTVIRYFGTGTVPDNVEGTLMQRMAGHARLYERSEDPDAWLARCANTERDRLRNEAIRDKANRD
;
A
#
# COMPACT_ATOMS: atom_id res chain seq x y z
N MET A 1 0.08 -14.54 10.73
CA MET A 1 0.03 -14.75 9.27
C MET A 1 1.24 -14.09 8.64
N THR A 2 1.97 -14.81 7.79
CA THR A 2 3.12 -14.26 7.09
C THR A 2 2.68 -13.36 5.93
N ASN A 3 3.57 -12.51 5.42
CA ASN A 3 3.26 -11.69 4.26
C ASN A 3 2.91 -12.54 3.02
N HIS A 4 3.57 -13.68 2.86
CA HIS A 4 3.24 -14.62 1.78
C HIS A 4 1.78 -15.09 1.87
N GLU A 5 1.36 -15.53 3.06
CA GLU A 5 -0.01 -15.97 3.29
C GLU A 5 -1.02 -14.83 3.09
N VAL A 6 -0.67 -13.63 3.57
CA VAL A 6 -1.50 -12.43 3.39
C VAL A 6 -1.73 -12.16 1.91
N LEU A 7 -0.67 -12.16 1.11
CA LEU A 7 -0.76 -11.88 -0.32
C LEU A 7 -1.56 -12.94 -1.07
N LEU A 8 -1.40 -14.21 -0.71
CA LEU A 8 -2.19 -15.29 -1.32
C LEU A 8 -3.68 -15.15 -1.00
N ARG A 9 -4.02 -14.79 0.23
CA ARG A 9 -5.42 -14.57 0.61
C ARG A 9 -6.01 -13.36 -0.11
N LEU A 10 -5.27 -12.26 -0.18
CA LEU A 10 -5.72 -11.06 -0.87
C LEU A 10 -5.83 -11.27 -2.38
N SER A 11 -5.03 -12.15 -2.97
CA SER A 11 -5.14 -12.47 -4.39
C SER A 11 -6.46 -13.15 -4.73
N VAL A 12 -7.04 -13.87 -3.78
CA VAL A 12 -8.34 -14.53 -3.92
C VAL A 12 -9.47 -13.54 -3.61
N ASN A 13 -9.30 -12.74 -2.55
CA ASN A 13 -10.29 -11.75 -2.12
C ASN A 13 -9.59 -10.53 -1.54
N GLN A 14 -9.52 -9.45 -2.30
CA GLN A 14 -8.87 -8.22 -1.88
C GLN A 14 -9.56 -7.53 -0.70
N HIS A 15 -10.79 -7.93 -0.39
CA HIS A 15 -11.57 -7.40 0.74
C HIS A 15 -11.55 -8.32 1.96
N ASP A 16 -10.70 -9.35 1.96
CA ASP A 16 -10.50 -10.21 3.13
C ASP A 16 -9.94 -9.37 4.28
N TYR A 17 -10.81 -8.97 5.21
CA TYR A 17 -10.43 -8.03 6.26
C TYR A 17 -9.42 -8.62 7.25
N ILE A 18 -9.36 -9.93 7.42
CA ILE A 18 -8.34 -10.57 8.25
C ILE A 18 -6.97 -10.41 7.61
N ALA A 19 -6.90 -10.66 6.30
CA ALA A 19 -5.67 -10.48 5.54
C ALA A 19 -5.25 -9.00 5.48
N VAL A 20 -6.21 -8.08 5.31
CA VAL A 20 -5.92 -6.63 5.33
C VAL A 20 -5.38 -6.20 6.69
N ALA A 21 -5.96 -6.69 7.78
CA ALA A 21 -5.48 -6.39 9.13
C ALA A 21 -4.07 -6.91 9.35
N SER A 22 -3.77 -8.11 8.86
CA SER A 22 -2.42 -8.69 8.93
C SER A 22 -1.43 -7.93 8.04
N LEU A 23 -1.87 -7.48 6.87
CA LEU A 23 -1.06 -6.63 5.99
C LEU A 23 -0.62 -5.37 6.73
N ARG A 24 -1.56 -4.71 7.38
CA ARG A 24 -1.29 -3.51 8.17
C ARG A 24 -0.33 -3.79 9.32
N HIS A 25 -0.61 -4.84 10.08
CA HIS A 25 0.20 -5.19 11.25
C HIS A 25 1.63 -5.54 10.86
N ASN A 26 1.80 -6.41 9.85
CA ASN A 26 3.11 -6.88 9.44
C ASN A 26 3.96 -5.80 8.78
N ASN A 27 3.33 -4.80 8.16
CA ASN A 27 4.02 -3.82 7.32
C ASN A 27 3.81 -2.38 7.79
N ALA A 28 3.37 -2.18 9.01
CA ALA A 28 3.04 -0.86 9.55
C ALA A 28 4.20 0.12 9.41
N GLU A 29 5.42 -0.31 9.70
CA GLU A 29 6.60 0.53 9.61
C GLU A 29 6.94 0.91 8.17
N ILE A 30 6.87 -0.05 7.25
CA ILE A 30 7.13 0.19 5.83
C ILE A 30 6.11 1.17 5.26
N ILE A 31 4.84 0.96 5.57
CA ILE A 31 3.75 1.81 5.12
C ILE A 31 3.94 3.23 5.66
N ARG A 32 4.19 3.36 6.95
CA ARG A 32 4.42 4.64 7.61
C ARG A 32 5.62 5.37 7.02
N THR A 33 6.75 4.69 6.85
CA THR A 33 7.97 5.28 6.28
C THR A 33 7.74 5.73 4.84
N THR A 34 7.04 4.93 4.05
CA THR A 34 6.72 5.25 2.67
C THR A 34 5.88 6.53 2.59
N VAL A 35 4.86 6.65 3.45
CA VAL A 35 3.99 7.81 3.51
C VAL A 35 4.78 9.06 3.97
N ILE A 36 5.59 8.93 5.00
CA ILE A 36 6.40 10.04 5.51
C ILE A 36 7.37 10.56 4.44
N ARG A 37 8.03 9.67 3.73
CA ARG A 37 8.94 10.05 2.65
C ARG A 37 8.25 10.84 1.55
N TYR A 38 6.99 10.54 1.34
CA TYR A 38 6.21 11.21 0.33
C TYR A 38 5.82 12.64 0.75
N PHE A 39 5.32 12.78 1.98
CA PHE A 39 4.83 14.06 2.49
C PHE A 39 5.88 14.84 3.28
N GLY A 40 7.10 14.30 3.39
CA GLY A 40 8.13 14.88 4.23
C GLY A 40 7.81 14.72 5.71
N THR A 41 8.25 15.65 6.54
CA THR A 41 8.00 15.63 7.98
C THR A 41 6.69 16.35 8.36
N GLY A 42 5.88 16.72 7.37
CA GLY A 42 4.64 17.43 7.60
C GLY A 42 3.47 16.52 7.99
N THR A 43 2.30 17.12 8.09
CA THR A 43 1.07 16.39 8.40
C THR A 43 0.64 15.54 7.23
N VAL A 44 0.44 14.25 7.50
CA VAL A 44 -0.08 13.30 6.50
C VAL A 44 -1.60 13.32 6.57
N PRO A 45 -2.31 13.42 5.42
CA PRO A 45 -3.77 13.30 5.43
C PRO A 45 -4.23 11.96 6.02
N ASP A 46 -5.30 11.98 6.81
CA ASP A 46 -5.75 10.84 7.60
C ASP A 46 -6.06 9.58 6.79
N ASN A 47 -6.49 9.76 5.55
CA ASN A 47 -6.93 8.63 4.72
C ASN A 47 -5.85 8.07 3.79
N VAL A 48 -4.65 8.62 3.78
CA VAL A 48 -3.59 8.21 2.84
C VAL A 48 -3.12 6.79 3.12
N GLU A 49 -2.87 6.46 4.38
CA GLU A 49 -2.44 5.09 4.74
C GLU A 49 -3.49 4.06 4.36
N GLY A 50 -4.76 4.34 4.65
CA GLY A 50 -5.86 3.46 4.29
C GLY A 50 -5.99 3.27 2.78
N THR A 51 -5.89 4.35 2.03
CA THR A 51 -5.94 4.30 0.56
C THR A 51 -4.77 3.49 0.00
N LEU A 52 -3.56 3.73 0.52
CA LEU A 52 -2.37 2.98 0.11
C LEU A 52 -2.56 1.48 0.34
N MET A 53 -3.06 1.10 1.52
CA MET A 53 -3.31 -0.30 1.85
C MET A 53 -4.35 -0.95 0.95
N GLN A 54 -5.43 -0.24 0.64
CA GLN A 54 -6.46 -0.75 -0.27
C GLN A 54 -5.91 -0.99 -1.66
N ARG A 55 -5.06 -0.11 -2.16
CA ARG A 55 -4.41 -0.27 -3.46
C ARG A 55 -3.45 -1.44 -3.47
N MET A 56 -2.65 -1.60 -2.41
CA MET A 56 -1.75 -2.74 -2.26
C MET A 56 -2.53 -4.06 -2.24
N ALA A 57 -3.63 -4.11 -1.51
CA ALA A 57 -4.50 -5.29 -1.46
C ALA A 57 -5.08 -5.61 -2.86
N GLY A 58 -5.50 -4.58 -3.60
CA GLY A 58 -6.01 -4.75 -4.96
C GLY A 58 -4.99 -5.28 -5.95
N HIS A 59 -3.69 -5.03 -5.71
CA HIS A 59 -2.61 -5.53 -6.57
C HIS A 59 -2.09 -6.91 -6.17
N ALA A 60 -2.54 -7.47 -5.05
CA ALA A 60 -2.07 -8.77 -4.57
C ALA A 60 -2.28 -9.91 -5.59
N ARG A 61 -3.26 -9.79 -6.47
CA ARG A 61 -3.51 -10.75 -7.56
C ARG A 61 -2.32 -10.86 -8.54
N LEU A 62 -1.43 -9.85 -8.56
CA LEU A 62 -0.25 -9.81 -9.41
C LEU A 62 0.97 -10.44 -8.74
N TYR A 63 0.85 -10.78 -7.46
CA TYR A 63 1.92 -11.42 -6.72
C TYR A 63 2.09 -12.88 -7.15
N GLU A 64 3.32 -13.27 -7.45
CA GLU A 64 3.65 -14.64 -7.81
C GLU A 64 4.34 -15.35 -6.64
N ARG A 65 4.04 -16.64 -6.45
CA ARG A 65 4.57 -17.43 -5.33
C ARG A 65 6.09 -17.52 -5.30
N SER A 66 6.73 -17.36 -6.45
CA SER A 66 8.20 -17.41 -6.56
C SER A 66 8.88 -16.12 -6.12
N GLU A 67 8.11 -15.04 -5.90
CA GLU A 67 8.65 -13.76 -5.51
C GLU A 67 8.86 -13.67 -3.99
N ASP A 68 9.82 -12.83 -3.57
CA ASP A 68 9.98 -12.46 -2.17
C ASP A 68 8.82 -11.53 -1.78
N PRO A 69 7.95 -11.95 -0.84
CA PRO A 69 6.78 -11.16 -0.47
C PRO A 69 7.13 -9.79 0.11
N ASP A 70 8.19 -9.69 0.89
CA ASP A 70 8.59 -8.41 1.50
C ASP A 70 9.10 -7.44 0.43
N ALA A 71 9.91 -7.92 -0.50
CA ALA A 71 10.38 -7.10 -1.61
C ALA A 71 9.23 -6.67 -2.53
N TRP A 72 8.29 -7.57 -2.79
CA TRP A 72 7.11 -7.27 -3.59
C TRP A 72 6.28 -6.16 -2.94
N LEU A 73 6.05 -6.27 -1.62
CA LEU A 73 5.27 -5.28 -0.88
C LEU A 73 5.96 -3.91 -0.87
N ALA A 74 7.28 -3.89 -0.71
CA ALA A 74 8.04 -2.64 -0.74
C ALA A 74 7.92 -1.94 -2.10
N ARG A 75 8.05 -2.70 -3.20
CA ARG A 75 7.89 -2.15 -4.55
C ARG A 75 6.47 -1.65 -4.79
N CYS A 76 5.47 -2.43 -4.36
CA CYS A 76 4.07 -2.08 -4.49
C CYS A 76 3.76 -0.78 -3.72
N ALA A 77 4.22 -0.67 -2.49
CA ALA A 77 4.02 0.51 -1.66
C ALA A 77 4.63 1.75 -2.32
N ASN A 78 5.85 1.66 -2.85
CA ASN A 78 6.52 2.76 -3.52
C ASN A 78 5.79 3.18 -4.80
N THR A 79 5.34 2.22 -5.60
CA THR A 79 4.61 2.49 -6.84
C THR A 79 3.29 3.19 -6.55
N GLU A 80 2.53 2.69 -5.57
CA GLU A 80 1.24 3.28 -5.23
C GLU A 80 1.39 4.64 -4.55
N ARG A 81 2.46 4.85 -3.77
CA ARG A 81 2.80 6.16 -3.24
C ARG A 81 2.99 7.18 -4.37
N ASP A 82 3.74 6.81 -5.39
CA ASP A 82 4.00 7.69 -6.52
C ASP A 82 2.72 8.02 -7.29
N ARG A 83 1.83 7.05 -7.44
CA ARG A 83 0.52 7.28 -8.06
C ARG A 83 -0.34 8.24 -7.25
N LEU A 84 -0.39 8.06 -5.94
CA LEU A 84 -1.11 8.96 -5.04
C LEU A 84 -0.56 10.39 -5.12
N ARG A 85 0.76 10.51 -5.20
CA ARG A 85 1.42 11.80 -5.37
C ARG A 85 0.99 12.48 -6.67
N ASN A 86 1.02 11.74 -7.77
CA ASN A 86 0.65 12.30 -9.07
C ASN A 86 -0.81 12.72 -9.11
N GLU A 87 -1.70 11.94 -8.49
CA GLU A 87 -3.11 12.28 -8.36
C GLU A 87 -3.30 13.56 -7.54
N ALA A 88 -2.59 13.71 -6.43
CA ALA A 88 -2.68 14.89 -5.57
C ALA A 88 -2.20 16.14 -6.31
N ILE A 89 -1.12 16.04 -7.08
CA ILE A 89 -0.60 17.14 -7.89
C ILE A 89 -1.61 17.52 -8.97
N ARG A 90 -2.22 16.54 -9.63
CA ARG A 90 -3.22 16.76 -10.67
C ARG A 90 -4.46 17.44 -10.11
N ASP A 91 -4.96 16.97 -8.96
CA ASP A 91 -6.13 17.54 -8.30
C ASP A 91 -5.88 18.99 -7.90
N LYS A 92 -4.70 19.29 -7.39
CA LYS A 92 -4.32 20.65 -7.04
C LYS A 92 -4.27 21.57 -8.27
N ALA A 93 -3.70 21.07 -9.36
CA ALA A 93 -3.63 21.81 -10.63
C ALA A 93 -5.03 22.09 -11.20
N ASN A 94 -5.96 21.17 -11.04
CA ASN A 94 -7.33 21.31 -11.55
C ASN A 94 -8.19 22.24 -10.70
N ARG A 95 -7.78 22.55 -9.47
CA ARG A 95 -8.51 23.47 -8.59
C ARG A 95 -8.16 24.93 -8.82
N ASP A 96 -7.03 25.17 -9.40
CA ASP A 96 -6.55 26.50 -9.74
C ASP A 96 -6.90 26.84 -11.20
#